data_3e36c235ba2c833b8f42e61a43bd09e0
#
_entry.id   3e36c235ba2c833b8f42e61a43bd09e0
#
_cell.length_a   1.000
_cell.length_b   1.000
_cell.length_c   1.000
_cell.angle_alpha   90.00
_cell.angle_beta   90.00
_cell.angle_gamma   90.00
#
_symmetry.space_group_name_H-M   'P 1'
#
loop_
_entity.id
_entity.type
_entity.pdbx_description
1 polymer ?
#
loop_
_entity_poly.entity_id
_entity_poly.type
_entity_poly.pdbx_seq_one_letter_code
_entity_poly.pdbx_strand_id
1 'polypeptide(L)'
;MNQTCKKWIHHGELDLSSDDETNVSEDSSLANDDVPIYKMLHDIYHGVPSNSDEFNDTTESPNKEPNTEAKRFYKLMKDAENRLYPSWEKYSKLSFIVRLFQMKCMHGWSNTSFDSLLKLISDALPKENVLPDSIYEVQKIIKDLGLDYVKIDACVNNCILYKKEYVNLEQCPKCGEKRWTMRKGKDSNSEVATGNLNNKKKGISRKILRYFPIIPRLQRLFMTKGTAKEMRWHKDERVDDGVLQHPADSLAWKSFDEKYPNFASDPRSIRLGLASDGFNPFDSMSPGTDIDVYLQPLVDDLKFLWGDGIETYDAFMKKKFQLHASLLWTINDFPAYGILSGWSTKGKLACPVCHVHTCSSYLKHGRKQCYMGHRRFLQMNHPYHRNKSFFDNTKEERIAPHALNSEDVLVKINTSLQRSADDKTRKRKRDTERHDNWKKKSIFFELPYWQTLLLRHNLDVMHIEKNISEIVLGTLLDIEGKTKDTLKSRLDLQEMKIKKSLHPIKKWG
;
A
#
# COMPACT_ATOMS: atom_id res chain seq x y z
N MET A 1 -9.70 -35.15 0.43
CA MET A 1 -8.61 -34.81 -0.50
C MET A 1 -9.21 -34.73 -1.89
N ASN A 2 -9.65 -33.57 -2.31
CA ASN A 2 -10.15 -33.38 -3.67
C ASN A 2 -8.98 -32.90 -4.56
N GLN A 3 -8.70 -33.73 -5.56
CA GLN A 3 -7.74 -33.47 -6.63
C GLN A 3 -8.33 -32.44 -7.61
N THR A 4 -8.22 -31.16 -7.38
CA THR A 4 -8.53 -30.17 -8.40
C THR A 4 -7.82 -28.85 -8.15
N CYS A 5 -6.51 -28.86 -8.11
CA CYS A 5 -5.74 -27.66 -8.40
C CYS A 5 -4.44 -28.10 -9.10
N LYS A 6 -4.54 -28.35 -10.39
CA LYS A 6 -3.40 -28.81 -11.19
C LYS A 6 -2.59 -27.69 -11.84
N LYS A 7 -2.99 -26.43 -11.74
CA LYS A 7 -2.24 -25.30 -12.29
C LYS A 7 -2.54 -24.03 -11.50
N TRP A 8 -1.54 -23.44 -10.88
CA TRP A 8 -1.60 -22.08 -10.38
C TRP A 8 -1.46 -21.12 -11.55
N ILE A 9 -2.48 -20.34 -11.83
CA ILE A 9 -2.42 -19.27 -12.83
C ILE A 9 -2.34 -17.96 -12.06
N HIS A 10 -1.23 -17.27 -12.18
CA HIS A 10 -1.11 -15.89 -11.68
C HIS A 10 -2.12 -15.00 -12.40
N HIS A 11 -2.88 -14.22 -11.68
CA HIS A 11 -3.74 -13.20 -12.28
C HIS A 11 -2.89 -12.24 -13.14
N GLY A 12 -3.03 -12.31 -14.45
CA GLY A 12 -2.46 -11.36 -15.39
C GLY A 12 -1.34 -11.87 -16.31
N GLU A 13 -0.93 -13.14 -16.24
CA GLU A 13 0.01 -13.71 -17.19
C GLU A 13 -0.71 -14.51 -18.27
N LEU A 14 -0.56 -14.08 -19.52
CA LEU A 14 -0.92 -14.84 -20.70
C LEU A 14 0.03 -16.02 -20.86
N ASP A 15 -0.52 -17.22 -21.09
CA ASP A 15 0.20 -18.46 -21.35
C ASP A 15 1.00 -18.32 -22.69
N LEU A 16 2.27 -17.90 -22.60
CA LEU A 16 3.20 -17.93 -23.71
C LEU A 16 4.00 -19.25 -23.65
N SER A 17 3.39 -20.34 -24.09
CA SER A 17 4.11 -21.54 -24.43
C SER A 17 4.55 -21.45 -25.91
N SER A 18 5.73 -20.94 -26.15
CA SER A 18 6.55 -21.29 -27.32
C SER A 18 8.00 -20.88 -27.06
N ASP A 19 8.85 -21.86 -27.27
CA ASP A 19 10.29 -21.87 -27.17
C ASP A 19 10.94 -20.67 -27.87
N ASP A 20 11.78 -19.92 -27.16
CA ASP A 20 13.01 -19.35 -27.73
C ASP A 20 13.94 -18.95 -26.57
N GLU A 21 14.98 -19.73 -26.40
CA GLU A 21 16.14 -19.42 -25.56
C GLU A 21 16.94 -18.27 -26.18
N THR A 22 16.98 -17.11 -25.54
CA THR A 22 18.07 -16.16 -25.73
C THR A 22 18.58 -15.68 -24.39
N ASN A 23 19.81 -16.09 -24.10
CA ASN A 23 20.66 -15.61 -23.04
C ASN A 23 20.71 -14.09 -22.95
N VAL A 24 20.34 -13.53 -21.80
CA VAL A 24 20.76 -12.18 -21.40
C VAL A 24 21.40 -12.26 -20.03
N SER A 25 22.69 -11.93 -20.02
CA SER A 25 23.56 -11.82 -18.88
C SER A 25 23.01 -10.88 -17.81
N GLU A 26 23.00 -11.37 -16.57
CA GLU A 26 22.79 -10.57 -15.37
C GLU A 26 23.95 -9.55 -15.22
N ASP A 27 23.65 -8.28 -15.28
CA ASP A 27 24.52 -7.24 -14.76
C ASP A 27 23.84 -6.58 -13.56
N SER A 28 24.40 -6.89 -12.40
CA SER A 28 23.98 -6.41 -11.09
C SER A 28 24.68 -5.09 -10.81
N SER A 29 23.97 -4.02 -10.75
CA SER A 29 24.19 -2.86 -9.88
C SER A 29 23.51 -1.62 -10.43
N LEU A 30 22.41 -1.22 -9.79
CA LEU A 30 22.02 0.20 -9.60
C LEU A 30 20.71 0.20 -8.78
N ALA A 31 20.88 0.27 -7.46
CA ALA A 31 19.81 0.67 -6.56
C ALA A 31 19.53 2.16 -6.78
N ASN A 32 18.41 2.47 -7.42
CA ASN A 32 17.93 3.84 -7.55
C ASN A 32 16.45 3.93 -7.14
N ASP A 33 16.17 4.92 -6.30
CA ASP A 33 14.90 5.25 -5.65
C ASP A 33 13.72 5.60 -6.60
N ASP A 34 13.87 5.45 -7.92
CA ASP A 34 12.88 5.84 -8.94
C ASP A 34 11.99 4.69 -9.45
N VAL A 35 12.15 3.49 -8.90
CA VAL A 35 11.43 2.27 -9.29
C VAL A 35 9.89 2.38 -9.19
N PRO A 36 9.28 3.10 -8.22
CA PRO A 36 7.83 3.16 -8.09
C PRO A 36 7.10 3.86 -9.24
N ILE A 37 7.71 4.93 -9.78
CA ILE A 37 7.09 5.71 -10.87
C ILE A 37 7.13 4.93 -12.19
N TYR A 38 8.22 4.21 -12.43
CA TYR A 38 8.38 3.35 -13.61
C TYR A 38 7.33 2.24 -13.64
N LYS A 39 7.17 1.51 -12.54
CA LYS A 39 6.21 0.41 -12.45
C LYS A 39 4.77 0.90 -12.65
N MET A 40 4.43 2.04 -12.05
CA MET A 40 3.11 2.67 -12.19
C MET A 40 2.83 3.13 -13.64
N LEU A 41 3.82 3.69 -14.35
CA LEU A 41 3.70 4.07 -15.75
C LEU A 41 3.63 2.84 -16.66
N HIS A 42 4.37 1.79 -16.35
CA HIS A 42 4.34 0.51 -17.05
C HIS A 42 2.97 -0.18 -16.92
N ASP A 43 2.40 -0.21 -15.71
CA ASP A 43 1.09 -0.83 -15.45
C ASP A 43 -0.04 -0.09 -16.19
N ILE A 44 0.08 1.24 -16.33
CA ILE A 44 -0.87 2.04 -17.11
C ILE A 44 -0.73 1.78 -18.62
N TYR A 45 0.49 1.57 -19.11
CA TYR A 45 0.77 1.32 -20.52
C TYR A 45 0.26 -0.06 -20.97
N HIS A 46 0.40 -1.08 -20.12
CA HIS A 46 -0.06 -2.45 -20.42
C HIS A 46 -1.53 -2.71 -20.05
N GLY A 47 -2.17 -1.82 -19.28
CA GLY A 47 -3.58 -1.91 -18.89
C GLY A 47 -4.57 -1.30 -19.89
N VAL A 48 -4.12 -0.76 -21.02
CA VAL A 48 -5.02 -0.26 -22.08
C VAL A 48 -5.25 -1.39 -23.09
N PRO A 49 -6.44 -2.01 -23.15
CA PRO A 49 -6.75 -3.00 -24.16
C PRO A 49 -6.71 -2.33 -25.54
N SER A 50 -5.90 -2.84 -26.44
CA SER A 50 -5.90 -2.49 -27.87
C SER A 50 -7.09 -3.17 -28.57
N ASN A 51 -8.30 -2.72 -28.29
CA ASN A 51 -9.46 -3.09 -29.07
C ASN A 51 -10.09 -1.83 -29.65
N SER A 52 -9.83 -1.63 -30.92
CA SER A 52 -10.52 -0.71 -31.81
C SER A 52 -11.94 -1.22 -32.06
N ASP A 53 -12.86 -0.95 -31.14
CA ASP A 53 -14.28 -1.08 -31.45
C ASP A 53 -14.89 0.31 -31.61
N GLU A 54 -15.36 0.53 -32.80
CA GLU A 54 -15.91 1.73 -33.42
C GLU A 54 -16.77 2.60 -32.48
N PHE A 55 -16.36 3.86 -32.36
CA PHE A 55 -17.20 4.95 -31.89
C PHE A 55 -18.14 5.41 -33.02
N ASN A 56 -19.15 4.62 -33.30
CA ASN A 56 -20.30 5.07 -34.08
C ASN A 56 -21.58 4.70 -33.35
N ASP A 57 -22.09 5.63 -32.55
CA ASP A 57 -23.51 5.60 -32.26
C ASP A 57 -24.06 7.01 -32.08
N THR A 58 -24.81 7.44 -33.06
CA THR A 58 -25.64 8.62 -33.11
C THR A 58 -27.01 8.28 -32.55
N THR A 59 -27.25 8.52 -31.27
CA THR A 59 -28.62 8.74 -30.76
C THR A 59 -28.58 9.61 -29.51
N GLU A 60 -29.14 10.76 -29.62
CA GLU A 60 -29.17 11.81 -28.60
C GLU A 60 -30.21 11.56 -27.49
N SER A 61 -29.81 11.73 -26.24
CA SER A 61 -30.71 12.01 -25.13
C SER A 61 -30.06 12.99 -24.12
N PRO A 62 -30.81 13.87 -23.44
CA PRO A 62 -30.29 15.13 -22.89
C PRO A 62 -29.48 15.07 -21.59
N ASN A 63 -29.05 13.88 -21.12
CA ASN A 63 -28.29 13.73 -19.88
C ASN A 63 -26.93 13.03 -20.06
N LYS A 64 -26.38 13.04 -21.30
CA LYS A 64 -25.24 12.21 -21.71
C LYS A 64 -23.89 12.92 -21.81
N GLU A 65 -23.78 14.20 -21.51
CA GLU A 65 -22.49 14.89 -21.64
C GLU A 65 -21.50 14.44 -20.52
N PRO A 66 -20.29 14.00 -20.92
CA PRO A 66 -19.22 13.73 -19.97
C PRO A 66 -18.90 14.96 -19.14
N ASN A 67 -18.56 14.76 -17.86
CA ASN A 67 -18.07 15.85 -17.01
C ASN A 67 -16.67 16.32 -17.50
N THR A 68 -16.18 17.40 -16.91
CA THR A 68 -14.91 18.04 -17.31
C THR A 68 -13.73 17.06 -17.26
N GLU A 69 -13.71 16.17 -16.29
CA GLU A 69 -12.68 15.13 -16.13
C GLU A 69 -12.76 14.08 -17.26
N ALA A 70 -13.96 13.62 -17.59
CA ALA A 70 -14.15 12.69 -18.70
C ALA A 70 -13.80 13.33 -20.06
N LYS A 71 -14.15 14.61 -20.27
CA LYS A 71 -13.76 15.33 -21.51
C LYS A 71 -12.23 15.42 -21.65
N ARG A 72 -11.51 15.67 -20.55
CA ARG A 72 -10.03 15.64 -20.54
C ARG A 72 -9.49 14.25 -20.85
N PHE A 73 -10.08 13.22 -20.26
CA PHE A 73 -9.68 11.84 -20.49
C PHE A 73 -9.89 11.44 -21.95
N TYR A 74 -11.03 11.75 -22.56
CA TYR A 74 -11.27 11.45 -23.98
C TYR A 74 -10.31 12.18 -24.93
N LYS A 75 -9.89 13.40 -24.57
CA LYS A 75 -8.82 14.08 -25.29
C LYS A 75 -7.49 13.29 -25.23
N LEU A 76 -7.15 12.75 -24.05
CA LEU A 76 -5.97 11.92 -23.89
C LEU A 76 -6.06 10.61 -24.66
N MET A 77 -7.24 9.97 -24.69
CA MET A 77 -7.46 8.77 -25.52
C MET A 77 -7.23 9.10 -27.00
N LYS A 78 -7.73 10.22 -27.49
CA LYS A 78 -7.45 10.67 -28.85
C LYS A 78 -5.96 10.92 -29.09
N ASP A 79 -5.25 11.52 -28.13
CA ASP A 79 -3.79 11.69 -28.18
C ASP A 79 -3.05 10.34 -28.10
N ALA A 80 -3.65 9.31 -27.49
CA ALA A 80 -3.12 7.95 -27.45
C ALA A 80 -3.26 7.21 -28.80
N GLU A 81 -4.32 7.50 -29.55
CA GLU A 81 -4.55 6.94 -30.89
C GLU A 81 -3.74 7.68 -31.96
N ASN A 82 -3.49 8.98 -31.77
CA ASN A 82 -2.74 9.78 -32.72
C ASN A 82 -1.27 9.31 -32.81
N ARG A 83 -0.83 9.03 -34.04
CA ARG A 83 0.60 8.75 -34.31
C ARG A 83 1.45 10.00 -34.09
N LEU A 84 2.72 9.81 -33.78
CA LEU A 84 3.65 10.94 -33.59
C LEU A 84 3.81 11.77 -34.89
N TYR A 85 3.77 11.08 -36.04
CA TYR A 85 3.60 11.62 -37.39
C TYR A 85 3.02 10.54 -38.31
N PRO A 86 2.45 10.88 -39.50
CA PRO A 86 1.59 9.96 -40.27
C PRO A 86 2.18 8.58 -40.61
N SER A 87 3.48 8.48 -40.85
CA SER A 87 4.17 7.23 -41.22
C SER A 87 4.78 6.46 -40.04
N TRP A 88 4.57 6.90 -38.78
CA TRP A 88 5.14 6.22 -37.63
C TRP A 88 4.20 5.21 -37.00
N GLU A 89 4.58 3.94 -37.01
CA GLU A 89 3.73 2.85 -36.50
C GLU A 89 4.04 2.43 -35.06
N LYS A 90 5.28 2.69 -34.61
CA LYS A 90 5.78 2.10 -33.35
C LYS A 90 5.24 2.77 -32.08
N TYR A 91 5.04 4.09 -32.10
CA TYR A 91 4.58 4.84 -30.93
C TYR A 91 3.46 5.81 -31.29
N SER A 92 2.44 5.88 -30.44
CA SER A 92 1.51 7.00 -30.46
C SER A 92 2.17 8.25 -29.85
N LYS A 93 1.60 9.41 -30.08
CA LYS A 93 2.00 10.67 -29.45
C LYS A 93 2.14 10.51 -27.92
N LEU A 94 1.10 9.96 -27.27
CA LEU A 94 1.05 9.80 -25.83
C LEU A 94 2.11 8.81 -25.33
N SER A 95 2.25 7.65 -25.96
CA SER A 95 3.21 6.62 -25.54
C SER A 95 4.66 7.10 -25.67
N PHE A 96 4.97 7.85 -26.71
CA PHE A 96 6.30 8.44 -26.89
C PHE A 96 6.62 9.49 -25.81
N ILE A 97 5.68 10.39 -25.55
CA ILE A 97 5.82 11.44 -24.51
C ILE A 97 6.03 10.83 -23.12
N VAL A 98 5.21 9.85 -22.76
CA VAL A 98 5.30 9.16 -21.45
C VAL A 98 6.66 8.49 -21.31
N ARG A 99 7.14 7.77 -22.34
CA ARG A 99 8.45 7.10 -22.31
C ARG A 99 9.61 8.09 -22.22
N LEU A 100 9.53 9.18 -22.95
CA LEU A 100 10.57 10.23 -22.91
C LEU A 100 10.61 10.92 -21.54
N PHE A 101 9.43 11.21 -20.96
CA PHE A 101 9.35 11.77 -19.60
C PHE A 101 9.84 10.79 -18.54
N GLN A 102 9.59 9.51 -18.71
CA GLN A 102 10.13 8.44 -17.87
C GLN A 102 11.67 8.46 -17.89
N MET A 103 12.30 8.50 -19.08
CA MET A 103 13.76 8.57 -19.19
C MET A 103 14.31 9.81 -18.49
N LYS A 104 13.62 10.96 -18.62
CA LYS A 104 13.97 12.18 -17.87
C LYS A 104 14.01 11.93 -16.36
N CYS A 105 13.01 11.27 -15.83
CA CYS A 105 12.91 10.98 -14.39
C CYS A 105 13.98 9.99 -13.94
N MET A 106 14.19 8.90 -14.69
CA MET A 106 15.17 7.85 -14.37
C MET A 106 16.62 8.38 -14.38
N HIS A 107 16.95 9.24 -15.32
CA HIS A 107 18.31 9.75 -15.47
C HIS A 107 18.52 11.15 -14.87
N GLY A 108 17.54 11.67 -14.12
CA GLY A 108 17.66 12.94 -13.42
C GLY A 108 17.89 14.16 -14.33
N TRP A 109 17.41 14.14 -15.59
CA TRP A 109 17.63 15.25 -16.52
C TRP A 109 16.98 16.54 -16.03
N SER A 110 17.71 17.65 -16.17
CA SER A 110 17.16 18.97 -15.87
C SER A 110 16.01 19.32 -16.83
N ASN A 111 15.17 20.25 -16.45
CA ASN A 111 14.10 20.73 -17.35
C ASN A 111 14.70 21.36 -18.61
N THR A 112 15.75 22.13 -18.46
CA THR A 112 16.46 22.78 -19.57
C THR A 112 17.05 21.73 -20.55
N SER A 113 17.68 20.67 -20.02
CA SER A 113 18.22 19.58 -20.86
C SER A 113 17.10 18.86 -21.61
N PHE A 114 15.95 18.65 -20.94
CA PHE A 114 14.79 18.02 -21.56
C PHE A 114 14.16 18.86 -22.65
N ASP A 115 14.01 20.19 -22.44
CA ASP A 115 13.52 21.11 -23.46
C ASP A 115 14.46 21.16 -24.68
N SER A 116 15.78 21.14 -24.46
CA SER A 116 16.75 21.08 -25.53
C SER A 116 16.66 19.78 -26.33
N LEU A 117 16.42 18.64 -25.64
CA LEU A 117 16.21 17.35 -26.28
C LEU A 117 14.90 17.31 -27.10
N LEU A 118 13.80 17.86 -26.55
CA LEU A 118 12.51 17.94 -27.27
C LEU A 118 12.67 18.71 -28.58
N LYS A 119 13.38 19.86 -28.55
CA LYS A 119 13.68 20.64 -29.75
C LYS A 119 14.50 19.85 -30.76
N LEU A 120 15.58 19.21 -30.32
CA LEU A 120 16.44 18.40 -31.20
C LEU A 120 15.63 17.27 -31.86
N ILE A 121 14.79 16.57 -31.11
CA ILE A 121 13.95 15.50 -31.66
C ILE A 121 12.91 16.09 -32.62
N SER A 122 12.26 17.19 -32.31
CA SER A 122 11.29 17.87 -33.17
C SER A 122 11.93 18.32 -34.49
N ASP A 123 13.16 18.85 -34.45
CA ASP A 123 13.91 19.25 -35.65
C ASP A 123 14.33 18.06 -36.53
N ALA A 124 14.57 16.89 -35.91
CA ALA A 124 14.94 15.66 -36.61
C ALA A 124 13.74 14.90 -37.21
N LEU A 125 12.53 15.18 -36.73
CA LEU A 125 11.28 14.56 -37.19
C LEU A 125 10.68 15.34 -38.36
N PRO A 126 9.77 14.71 -39.16
CA PRO A 126 9.02 15.40 -40.21
C PRO A 126 8.26 16.61 -39.62
N LYS A 127 8.08 17.66 -40.45
CA LYS A 127 7.41 18.91 -40.02
C LYS A 127 5.98 18.72 -39.51
N GLU A 128 5.36 17.59 -39.84
CA GLU A 128 4.00 17.21 -39.46
C GLU A 128 3.97 16.49 -38.08
N ASN A 129 5.09 16.44 -37.35
CA ASN A 129 5.11 15.82 -36.02
C ASN A 129 4.29 16.65 -35.02
N VAL A 130 3.73 15.93 -34.03
CA VAL A 130 2.87 16.49 -32.97
C VAL A 130 3.57 16.45 -31.61
N LEU A 131 4.89 16.48 -31.60
CA LEU A 131 5.67 16.49 -30.35
C LEU A 131 5.44 17.81 -29.59
N PRO A 132 5.27 17.81 -28.26
CA PRO A 132 5.19 19.03 -27.47
C PRO A 132 6.50 19.84 -27.51
N ASP A 133 6.40 21.15 -27.51
CA ASP A 133 7.56 22.05 -27.62
C ASP A 133 8.31 22.23 -26.31
N SER A 134 7.72 21.88 -25.16
CA SER A 134 8.30 22.14 -23.86
C SER A 134 7.92 21.12 -22.80
N ILE A 135 8.76 21.03 -21.76
CA ILE A 135 8.48 20.24 -20.55
C ILE A 135 7.14 20.67 -19.89
N TYR A 136 6.75 21.92 -20.01
CA TYR A 136 5.51 22.42 -19.45
C TYR A 136 4.29 21.73 -20.10
N GLU A 137 4.29 21.61 -21.43
CA GLU A 137 3.24 20.90 -22.15
C GLU A 137 3.23 19.40 -21.85
N VAL A 138 4.41 18.78 -21.80
CA VAL A 138 4.55 17.39 -21.37
C VAL A 138 3.98 17.17 -19.98
N GLN A 139 4.35 18.03 -19.02
CA GLN A 139 3.81 17.94 -17.65
C GLN A 139 2.29 18.14 -17.61
N LYS A 140 1.73 18.97 -18.48
CA LYS A 140 0.28 19.14 -18.59
C LYS A 140 -0.40 17.85 -19.05
N ILE A 141 0.16 17.18 -20.07
CA ILE A 141 -0.33 15.89 -20.55
C ILE A 141 -0.23 14.83 -19.44
N ILE A 142 0.92 14.74 -18.74
CA ILE A 142 1.12 13.82 -17.62
C ILE A 142 0.16 14.13 -16.46
N LYS A 143 -0.13 15.38 -16.21
CA LYS A 143 -1.14 15.81 -15.23
C LYS A 143 -2.54 15.39 -15.63
N ASP A 144 -2.90 15.62 -16.89
CA ASP A 144 -4.18 15.20 -17.43
C ASP A 144 -4.34 13.68 -17.43
N LEU A 145 -3.25 12.89 -17.49
CA LEU A 145 -3.24 11.46 -17.18
C LEU A 145 -3.56 11.15 -15.70
N GLY A 146 -3.67 12.17 -14.80
CA GLY A 146 -3.92 12.04 -13.35
C GLY A 146 -2.80 11.33 -12.60
N LEU A 147 -1.61 11.31 -13.20
CA LEU A 147 -0.38 10.83 -12.58
C LEU A 147 0.27 11.92 -11.72
N ASP A 148 -0.38 13.09 -11.66
CA ASP A 148 0.10 14.21 -10.85
C ASP A 148 0.02 13.89 -9.35
N TYR A 149 0.87 14.55 -8.59
CA TYR A 149 0.90 14.46 -7.14
C TYR A 149 0.83 15.84 -6.50
N VAL A 150 0.27 15.91 -5.33
CA VAL A 150 0.23 17.12 -4.52
C VAL A 150 1.47 17.16 -3.63
N LYS A 151 2.23 18.26 -3.71
CA LYS A 151 3.35 18.50 -2.78
C LYS A 151 2.80 19.07 -1.49
N ILE A 152 3.01 18.37 -0.39
CA ILE A 152 2.64 18.81 0.95
C ILE A 152 3.91 18.92 1.78
N ASP A 153 4.22 20.12 2.29
CA ASP A 153 5.38 20.30 3.13
C ASP A 153 5.22 19.51 4.44
N ALA A 154 6.30 18.90 4.89
CA ALA A 154 6.34 18.10 6.10
C ALA A 154 7.41 18.61 7.07
N CYS A 155 7.18 18.42 8.36
CA CYS A 155 8.21 18.63 9.37
C CYS A 155 9.37 17.66 9.16
N VAL A 156 10.61 18.13 9.28
CA VAL A 156 11.82 17.32 9.15
C VAL A 156 11.81 16.11 10.10
N ASN A 157 11.28 16.32 11.32
CA ASN A 157 11.14 15.29 12.34
C ASN A 157 9.83 14.51 12.25
N ASN A 158 9.10 14.60 11.13
CA ASN A 158 7.86 13.87 10.87
C ASN A 158 6.70 14.15 11.84
N CYS A 159 6.69 15.30 12.51
CA CYS A 159 5.69 15.61 13.53
C CYS A 159 4.34 16.01 12.96
N ILE A 160 4.33 16.72 11.83
CA ILE A 160 3.13 17.26 11.16
C ILE A 160 3.34 17.36 9.65
N LEU A 161 2.22 17.44 8.91
CA LEU A 161 2.15 18.01 7.57
C LEU A 161 1.68 19.45 7.67
N TYR A 162 2.28 20.35 6.88
CA TYR A 162 1.84 21.76 6.79
C TYR A 162 0.60 21.87 5.89
N LYS A 163 -0.52 21.30 6.36
CA LYS A 163 -1.84 21.28 5.71
C LYS A 163 -2.91 21.70 6.70
N LYS A 164 -4.07 22.14 6.23
CA LYS A 164 -5.20 22.59 7.07
C LYS A 164 -4.77 23.70 8.03
N GLU A 165 -4.93 23.49 9.34
CA GLU A 165 -4.57 24.44 10.40
C GLU A 165 -3.07 24.82 10.43
N TYR A 166 -2.20 23.98 9.90
CA TYR A 166 -0.76 24.21 9.89
C TYR A 166 -0.24 24.86 8.60
N VAL A 167 -1.10 25.17 7.62
CA VAL A 167 -0.69 25.61 6.27
C VAL A 167 0.16 26.88 6.29
N ASN A 168 -0.11 27.81 7.21
CA ASN A 168 0.55 29.09 7.33
C ASN A 168 1.74 29.11 8.31
N LEU A 169 2.02 28.00 8.99
CA LEU A 169 3.09 27.94 9.97
C LEU A 169 4.46 27.87 9.29
N GLU A 170 5.42 28.62 9.80
CA GLU A 170 6.82 28.63 9.38
C GLU A 170 7.68 27.65 10.19
N GLN A 171 7.21 27.23 11.37
CA GLN A 171 7.86 26.32 12.29
C GLN A 171 6.90 25.25 12.77
N CYS A 172 7.45 24.08 13.10
CA CYS A 172 6.66 22.99 13.64
C CYS A 172 6.24 23.27 15.10
N PRO A 173 4.95 23.27 15.44
CA PRO A 173 4.48 23.56 16.80
C PRO A 173 4.86 22.45 17.79
N LYS A 174 5.21 21.22 17.31
CA LYS A 174 5.58 20.10 18.17
C LYS A 174 7.07 20.04 18.52
N CYS A 175 7.97 20.42 17.57
CA CYS A 175 9.41 20.29 17.77
C CYS A 175 10.21 21.58 17.52
N GLY A 176 9.57 22.67 17.11
CA GLY A 176 10.22 23.96 16.85
C GLY A 176 11.04 24.06 15.56
N GLU A 177 11.18 22.95 14.81
CA GLU A 177 11.97 22.94 13.59
C GLU A 177 11.36 23.80 12.49
N LYS A 178 12.24 24.53 11.76
CA LYS A 178 11.84 25.41 10.64
C LYS A 178 11.34 24.61 9.45
N ARG A 179 10.29 25.10 8.79
CA ARG A 179 9.74 24.54 7.55
C ARG A 179 10.67 24.74 6.35
N TRP A 180 11.35 25.88 6.28
CA TRP A 180 12.10 26.34 5.12
C TRP A 180 13.61 26.20 5.33
N THR A 181 14.34 25.88 4.26
CA THR A 181 15.80 25.98 4.23
C THR A 181 16.20 27.44 4.10
N MET A 182 17.11 27.91 4.98
CA MET A 182 17.74 29.20 4.75
C MET A 182 18.66 29.09 3.53
N ARG A 183 18.41 29.92 2.52
CA ARG A 183 19.40 30.13 1.45
C ARG A 183 20.63 30.72 2.12
N LYS A 184 21.79 30.10 2.01
CA LYS A 184 23.07 30.75 2.29
C LYS A 184 23.19 31.85 1.26
N GLY A 185 22.84 33.06 1.62
CA GLY A 185 23.01 34.26 0.80
C GLY A 185 24.51 34.51 0.61
N LYS A 186 24.95 34.67 -0.62
CA LYS A 186 26.03 35.57 -0.93
C LYS A 186 25.52 36.98 -0.60
N ASP A 187 26.38 37.73 0.10
CA ASP A 187 26.29 39.17 0.35
C ASP A 187 25.27 39.65 1.41
N SER A 188 25.80 39.72 2.63
CA SER A 188 25.51 40.78 3.59
C SER A 188 26.00 42.10 3.03
N ASN A 189 25.20 42.84 2.28
CA ASN A 189 25.23 44.29 2.11
C ASN A 189 24.28 44.69 0.97
N SER A 190 23.04 44.97 1.28
CA SER A 190 22.25 46.00 0.63
C SER A 190 21.02 46.27 1.51
N GLU A 191 21.15 47.29 2.33
CA GLU A 191 20.03 48.02 2.91
C GLU A 191 19.24 48.69 1.79
N VAL A 192 17.93 48.78 2.02
CA VAL A 192 16.97 49.73 1.43
C VAL A 192 16.57 49.46 -0.03
N ALA A 193 15.38 48.87 -0.19
CA ALA A 193 14.42 49.33 -1.20
C ALA A 193 13.01 49.04 -0.70
N THR A 194 12.31 50.10 -0.40
CA THR A 194 10.89 50.27 -0.20
C THR A 194 10.08 49.68 -1.35
N GLY A 195 9.01 48.96 -1.04
CA GLY A 195 7.90 48.79 -1.99
C GLY A 195 7.50 47.34 -2.29
N ASN A 196 6.28 47.02 -1.89
CA ASN A 196 5.44 45.85 -2.19
C ASN A 196 5.57 44.64 -1.26
N LEU A 197 4.65 44.62 -0.31
CA LEU A 197 4.44 43.58 0.73
C LEU A 197 3.91 42.22 0.24
N ASN A 198 3.80 41.96 -1.07
CA ASN A 198 3.08 40.77 -1.59
C ASN A 198 3.91 39.69 -2.29
N ASN A 199 5.25 39.73 -2.24
CA ASN A 199 6.08 38.67 -2.81
C ASN A 199 7.22 38.24 -1.85
N LYS A 200 6.87 37.74 -0.65
CA LYS A 200 7.83 36.94 0.13
C LYS A 200 8.17 35.71 -0.71
N LYS A 201 9.36 35.67 -1.34
CA LYS A 201 9.89 34.48 -2.01
C LYS A 201 9.85 33.32 -1.02
N LYS A 202 8.89 32.39 -1.19
CA LYS A 202 8.78 31.17 -0.37
C LYS A 202 10.13 30.46 -0.43
N GLY A 203 10.69 30.14 0.73
CA GLY A 203 11.91 29.34 0.84
C GLY A 203 11.71 27.94 0.23
N ILE A 204 12.81 27.17 0.08
CA ILE A 204 12.70 25.76 -0.32
C ILE A 204 12.30 24.96 0.91
N SER A 205 11.23 24.17 0.78
CA SER A 205 10.80 23.28 1.86
C SER A 205 11.88 22.25 2.18
N ARG A 206 12.15 22.05 3.48
CA ARG A 206 13.17 21.10 3.95
C ARG A 206 12.75 19.64 3.75
N LYS A 207 11.44 19.38 3.77
CA LYS A 207 10.85 18.06 3.54
C LYS A 207 9.50 18.17 2.86
N ILE A 208 9.25 17.29 1.90
CA ILE A 208 8.02 17.28 1.10
C ILE A 208 7.47 15.86 1.03
N LEU A 209 6.19 15.72 1.37
CA LEU A 209 5.40 14.54 1.01
C LEU A 209 4.86 14.74 -0.42
N ARG A 210 5.06 13.76 -1.28
CA ARG A 210 4.38 13.66 -2.58
C ARG A 210 3.17 12.78 -2.40
N TYR A 211 2.02 13.39 -2.27
CA TYR A 211 0.74 12.69 -2.12
C TYR A 211 0.09 12.50 -3.49
N PHE A 212 -0.22 11.27 -3.82
CA PHE A 212 -0.95 10.90 -5.05
C PHE A 212 -2.43 10.74 -4.71
N PRO A 213 -3.31 11.74 -5.01
CA PRO A 213 -4.73 11.68 -4.66
C PRO A 213 -5.41 10.45 -5.26
N ILE A 214 -6.22 9.75 -4.47
CA ILE A 214 -6.90 8.53 -4.94
C ILE A 214 -8.13 8.85 -5.79
N ILE A 215 -8.80 9.98 -5.55
CA ILE A 215 -10.06 10.34 -6.20
C ILE A 215 -9.96 10.32 -7.74
N PRO A 216 -9.02 11.06 -8.39
CA PRO A 216 -8.93 11.04 -9.84
C PRO A 216 -8.59 9.65 -10.40
N ARG A 217 -7.88 8.82 -9.63
CA ARG A 217 -7.53 7.46 -10.02
C ARG A 217 -8.74 6.54 -10.02
N LEU A 218 -9.59 6.66 -9.00
CA LEU A 218 -10.83 5.90 -8.93
C LEU A 218 -11.82 6.32 -10.02
N GLN A 219 -11.95 7.63 -10.30
CA GLN A 219 -12.79 8.13 -11.37
C GLN A 219 -12.41 7.55 -12.74
N ARG A 220 -11.11 7.33 -12.99
CA ARG A 220 -10.62 6.75 -14.25
C ARG A 220 -11.10 5.35 -14.53
N LEU A 221 -11.31 4.55 -13.48
CA LEU A 221 -11.81 3.18 -13.64
C LEU A 221 -13.18 3.15 -14.36
N PHE A 222 -13.90 4.28 -14.36
CA PHE A 222 -15.21 4.39 -15.00
C PHE A 222 -15.18 5.11 -16.35
N MET A 223 -14.01 5.61 -16.81
CA MET A 223 -13.91 6.41 -18.03
C MET A 223 -13.80 5.58 -19.31
N THR A 224 -13.50 4.29 -19.21
CA THR A 224 -13.56 3.37 -20.37
C THR A 224 -14.72 2.39 -20.19
N LYS A 225 -15.36 2.00 -21.31
CA LYS A 225 -16.51 1.08 -21.30
C LYS A 225 -16.17 -0.28 -20.67
N GLY A 226 -14.97 -0.82 -20.97
CA GLY A 226 -14.51 -2.11 -20.47
C GLY A 226 -14.32 -2.09 -18.96
N THR A 227 -13.44 -1.21 -18.44
CA THR A 227 -13.16 -1.13 -17.00
C THR A 227 -14.39 -0.73 -16.19
N ALA A 228 -15.25 0.17 -16.70
CA ALA A 228 -16.49 0.54 -16.03
C ALA A 228 -17.46 -0.64 -15.88
N LYS A 229 -17.51 -1.55 -16.89
CA LYS A 229 -18.27 -2.79 -16.78
C LYS A 229 -17.69 -3.71 -15.72
N GLU A 230 -16.39 -3.94 -15.75
CA GLU A 230 -15.70 -4.82 -14.79
C GLU A 230 -15.78 -4.33 -13.33
N MET A 231 -15.82 -3.02 -13.11
CA MET A 231 -16.02 -2.45 -11.76
C MET A 231 -17.34 -2.90 -11.10
N ARG A 232 -18.28 -3.44 -11.88
CA ARG A 232 -19.55 -3.95 -11.41
C ARG A 232 -19.60 -5.48 -11.31
N TRP A 233 -18.55 -6.17 -11.77
CA TRP A 233 -18.48 -7.63 -11.86
C TRP A 233 -18.91 -8.34 -10.57
N HIS A 234 -18.48 -7.84 -9.41
CA HIS A 234 -18.75 -8.43 -8.11
C HIS A 234 -20.26 -8.51 -7.77
N LYS A 235 -21.10 -7.72 -8.44
CA LYS A 235 -22.56 -7.71 -8.27
C LYS A 235 -23.29 -8.33 -9.47
N ASP A 236 -22.84 -8.02 -10.70
CA ASP A 236 -23.57 -8.33 -11.92
C ASP A 236 -23.22 -9.73 -12.47
N GLU A 237 -22.00 -10.18 -12.32
CA GLU A 237 -21.50 -11.41 -12.97
C GLU A 237 -20.94 -12.45 -11.99
N ARG A 238 -20.72 -12.10 -10.72
CA ARG A 238 -20.18 -13.01 -9.71
C ARG A 238 -21.19 -14.12 -9.36
N VAL A 239 -20.72 -15.37 -9.35
CA VAL A 239 -21.48 -16.52 -8.87
C VAL A 239 -21.26 -16.70 -7.39
N ASP A 240 -22.31 -16.73 -6.59
CA ASP A 240 -22.26 -17.02 -5.14
C ASP A 240 -22.52 -18.51 -4.88
N ASP A 241 -21.50 -19.33 -5.14
CA ASP A 241 -21.51 -20.79 -4.97
C ASP A 241 -20.95 -21.25 -3.61
N GLY A 242 -20.63 -20.31 -2.72
CA GLY A 242 -20.01 -20.57 -1.42
C GLY A 242 -18.51 -20.83 -1.47
N VAL A 243 -17.88 -20.80 -2.65
CA VAL A 243 -16.43 -20.93 -2.82
C VAL A 243 -15.79 -19.56 -2.71
N LEU A 244 -14.70 -19.45 -1.93
CA LEU A 244 -13.95 -18.20 -1.77
C LEU A 244 -12.99 -18.02 -2.95
N GLN A 245 -13.42 -17.32 -3.98
CA GLN A 245 -12.62 -17.01 -5.17
C GLN A 245 -12.21 -15.53 -5.24
N HIS A 246 -13.03 -14.66 -4.65
CA HIS A 246 -12.82 -13.22 -4.67
C HIS A 246 -13.09 -12.62 -3.28
N PRO A 247 -12.49 -11.48 -2.90
CA PRO A 247 -12.79 -10.81 -1.63
C PRO A 247 -14.29 -10.58 -1.36
N ALA A 248 -15.10 -10.41 -2.41
CA ALA A 248 -16.56 -10.28 -2.31
C ALA A 248 -17.28 -11.53 -1.72
N ASP A 249 -16.61 -12.70 -1.75
CA ASP A 249 -17.16 -13.94 -1.17
C ASP A 249 -16.96 -14.00 0.34
N SER A 250 -16.07 -13.15 0.87
CA SER A 250 -15.71 -13.15 2.29
C SER A 250 -16.83 -12.66 3.19
N LEU A 251 -16.87 -13.21 4.40
CA LEU A 251 -17.79 -12.74 5.44
C LEU A 251 -17.57 -11.25 5.78
N ALA A 252 -16.35 -10.76 5.68
CA ALA A 252 -16.02 -9.37 5.97
C ALA A 252 -16.71 -8.41 4.99
N TRP A 253 -16.71 -8.75 3.70
CA TRP A 253 -17.40 -7.97 2.67
C TRP A 253 -18.92 -8.07 2.84
N LYS A 254 -19.46 -9.29 2.97
CA LYS A 254 -20.90 -9.53 3.13
C LYS A 254 -21.46 -8.81 4.37
N SER A 255 -20.77 -8.90 5.50
CA SER A 255 -21.15 -8.19 6.75
C SER A 255 -21.08 -6.67 6.61
N PHE A 256 -20.12 -6.15 5.85
CA PHE A 256 -20.04 -4.72 5.57
C PHE A 256 -21.23 -4.26 4.71
N ASP A 257 -21.55 -4.97 3.65
CA ASP A 257 -22.66 -4.64 2.75
C ASP A 257 -24.01 -4.73 3.47
N GLU A 258 -24.19 -5.71 4.34
CA GLU A 258 -25.39 -5.85 5.19
C GLU A 258 -25.53 -4.66 6.15
N LYS A 259 -24.43 -4.20 6.74
CA LYS A 259 -24.43 -3.07 7.69
C LYS A 259 -24.62 -1.72 7.01
N TYR A 260 -24.18 -1.59 5.77
CA TYR A 260 -24.24 -0.34 4.99
C TYR A 260 -24.99 -0.51 3.67
N PRO A 261 -26.31 -0.82 3.72
CA PRO A 261 -27.09 -1.13 2.52
C PRO A 261 -27.13 0.03 1.52
N ASN A 262 -27.11 1.28 1.97
CA ASN A 262 -27.10 2.45 1.09
C ASN A 262 -25.79 2.51 0.25
N PHE A 263 -24.64 2.21 0.85
CA PHE A 263 -23.38 2.11 0.15
C PHE A 263 -23.36 0.90 -0.81
N ALA A 264 -23.90 -0.23 -0.38
CA ALA A 264 -23.92 -1.47 -1.13
C ALA A 264 -24.95 -1.49 -2.28
N SER A 265 -25.95 -0.59 -2.25
CA SER A 265 -27.02 -0.52 -3.25
C SER A 265 -26.51 -0.14 -4.64
N ASP A 266 -25.48 0.72 -4.73
CA ASP A 266 -24.81 1.02 -6.01
C ASP A 266 -23.61 0.09 -6.21
N PRO A 267 -23.62 -0.79 -7.22
CA PRO A 267 -22.51 -1.71 -7.50
C PRO A 267 -21.21 -0.97 -7.88
N ARG A 268 -21.27 0.32 -8.19
CA ARG A 268 -20.12 1.16 -8.50
C ARG A 268 -19.43 1.73 -7.27
N SER A 269 -20.00 1.56 -6.08
CA SER A 269 -19.33 1.91 -4.82
C SER A 269 -18.09 1.04 -4.63
N ILE A 270 -16.92 1.65 -4.46
CA ILE A 270 -15.63 0.96 -4.46
C ILE A 270 -15.24 0.51 -3.05
N ARG A 271 -14.79 -0.75 -2.95
CA ARG A 271 -14.22 -1.31 -1.73
C ARG A 271 -12.74 -1.53 -1.94
N LEU A 272 -11.94 -0.88 -1.11
CA LEU A 272 -10.48 -0.83 -1.22
C LEU A 272 -9.81 -1.73 -0.20
N GLY A 273 -8.70 -2.34 -0.58
CA GLY A 273 -7.68 -2.90 0.30
C GLY A 273 -6.41 -2.05 0.21
N LEU A 274 -5.79 -1.74 1.34
CA LEU A 274 -4.53 -1.02 1.38
C LEU A 274 -3.39 -2.00 1.68
N ALA A 275 -2.56 -2.31 0.69
CA ALA A 275 -1.32 -3.03 0.92
C ALA A 275 -0.25 -2.09 1.46
N SER A 276 0.46 -2.52 2.50
CA SER A 276 1.56 -1.77 3.10
C SER A 276 2.70 -2.72 3.47
N ASP A 277 3.87 -2.40 2.98
CA ASP A 277 5.12 -3.07 3.34
C ASP A 277 5.80 -2.33 4.50
N GLY A 278 6.59 -3.04 5.30
CA GLY A 278 7.38 -2.52 6.41
C GLY A 278 8.61 -1.73 5.97
N PHE A 279 8.58 -1.14 4.78
CA PHE A 279 9.66 -0.35 4.24
C PHE A 279 10.01 0.82 5.17
N ASN A 280 11.25 0.84 5.64
CA ASN A 280 11.83 1.97 6.37
C ASN A 280 12.65 2.83 5.41
N PRO A 281 12.08 3.94 4.89
CA PRO A 281 12.78 4.77 3.89
C PRO A 281 13.98 5.52 4.46
N PHE A 282 14.30 5.38 5.73
CA PHE A 282 15.28 6.21 6.43
C PHE A 282 16.35 5.43 7.19
N ASP A 283 16.68 4.21 6.85
CA ASP A 283 17.75 3.35 7.42
C ASP A 283 18.03 3.50 8.93
N SER A 284 17.56 4.55 9.56
CA SER A 284 17.58 4.78 10.99
C SER A 284 16.17 4.62 11.55
N MET A 285 15.98 3.64 12.40
CA MET A 285 14.83 3.55 13.30
C MET A 285 14.82 4.82 14.18
N SER A 286 14.39 5.94 13.63
CA SER A 286 14.07 7.10 14.43
C SER A 286 12.85 6.73 15.26
N PRO A 287 12.98 6.56 16.58
CA PRO A 287 11.84 6.25 17.42
C PRO A 287 10.95 7.49 17.45
N GLY A 288 9.95 7.54 16.57
CA GLY A 288 9.02 8.66 16.49
C GLY A 288 8.42 8.98 15.14
N THR A 289 8.77 8.26 14.05
CA THR A 289 8.07 8.49 12.77
C THR A 289 6.66 7.93 12.87
N ASP A 290 5.69 8.81 13.10
CA ASP A 290 4.28 8.44 13.10
C ASP A 290 3.78 8.43 11.65
N ILE A 291 3.61 7.24 11.08
CA ILE A 291 3.08 7.06 9.71
C ILE A 291 1.69 7.68 9.56
N ASP A 292 0.95 7.83 10.66
CA ASP A 292 -0.39 8.40 10.67
C ASP A 292 -0.37 9.83 10.11
N VAL A 293 0.71 10.59 10.35
CA VAL A 293 0.91 11.93 9.79
C VAL A 293 0.89 11.88 8.25
N TYR A 294 1.52 10.87 7.66
CA TYR A 294 1.59 10.71 6.20
C TYR A 294 0.34 10.09 5.59
N LEU A 295 -0.43 9.33 6.37
CA LEU A 295 -1.69 8.75 5.94
C LEU A 295 -2.87 9.73 6.03
N GLN A 296 -2.70 10.85 6.73
CA GLN A 296 -3.79 11.84 6.91
C GLN A 296 -4.44 12.29 5.59
N PRO A 297 -3.68 12.61 4.50
CA PRO A 297 -4.30 12.98 3.24
C PRO A 297 -5.18 11.88 2.63
N LEU A 298 -4.75 10.61 2.76
CA LEU A 298 -5.53 9.46 2.32
C LEU A 298 -6.82 9.30 3.13
N VAL A 299 -6.72 9.44 4.45
CA VAL A 299 -7.89 9.36 5.34
C VAL A 299 -8.88 10.49 5.05
N ASP A 300 -8.38 11.70 4.73
CA ASP A 300 -9.23 12.82 4.32
C ASP A 300 -10.00 12.50 3.03
N ASP A 301 -9.33 11.98 1.99
CA ASP A 301 -9.96 11.57 0.74
C ASP A 301 -10.99 10.45 0.96
N LEU A 302 -10.68 9.48 1.81
CA LEU A 302 -11.60 8.38 2.15
C LEU A 302 -12.83 8.86 2.92
N LYS A 303 -12.68 9.83 3.83
CA LYS A 303 -13.83 10.45 4.52
C LYS A 303 -14.75 11.16 3.55
N PHE A 304 -14.16 11.91 2.61
CA PHE A 304 -14.92 12.61 1.57
C PHE A 304 -15.67 11.61 0.67
N LEU A 305 -14.98 10.58 0.18
CA LEU A 305 -15.58 9.54 -0.67
C LEU A 305 -16.66 8.73 0.05
N TRP A 306 -16.53 8.55 1.36
CA TRP A 306 -17.56 7.87 2.15
C TRP A 306 -18.82 8.72 2.37
N GLY A 307 -18.65 10.00 2.68
CA GLY A 307 -19.74 10.93 2.99
C GLY A 307 -20.39 11.51 1.75
N ASP A 308 -19.72 12.49 1.17
CA ASP A 308 -20.26 13.26 0.04
C ASP A 308 -20.14 12.52 -1.29
N GLY A 309 -19.06 11.72 -1.45
CA GLY A 309 -18.71 11.11 -2.72
C GLY A 309 -18.26 12.13 -3.75
N ILE A 310 -18.11 11.71 -5.02
CA ILE A 310 -17.71 12.58 -6.11
C ILE A 310 -18.47 12.27 -7.39
N GLU A 311 -18.99 13.30 -8.07
CA GLU A 311 -19.65 13.12 -9.37
C GLU A 311 -18.67 12.52 -10.38
N THR A 312 -19.03 11.36 -10.94
CA THR A 312 -18.20 10.58 -11.87
C THR A 312 -19.04 10.15 -13.06
N TYR A 313 -18.44 10.19 -14.26
CA TYR A 313 -19.07 9.70 -15.48
C TYR A 313 -18.76 8.21 -15.66
N ASP A 314 -19.81 7.41 -15.85
CA ASP A 314 -19.76 5.99 -16.15
C ASP A 314 -19.89 5.79 -17.68
N ALA A 315 -18.78 5.42 -18.33
CA ALA A 315 -18.73 5.24 -19.77
C ALA A 315 -19.53 4.00 -20.27
N PHE A 316 -19.73 2.99 -19.42
CA PHE A 316 -20.53 1.82 -19.74
C PHE A 316 -22.03 2.15 -19.72
N MET A 317 -22.48 2.79 -18.65
CA MET A 317 -23.90 3.17 -18.50
C MET A 317 -24.23 4.50 -19.19
N LYS A 318 -23.23 5.22 -19.72
CA LYS A 318 -23.35 6.56 -20.33
C LYS A 318 -24.09 7.56 -19.45
N LYS A 319 -23.84 7.54 -18.13
CA LYS A 319 -24.50 8.44 -17.16
C LYS A 319 -23.56 8.87 -16.04
N LYS A 320 -23.87 9.99 -15.40
CA LYS A 320 -23.20 10.43 -14.19
C LYS A 320 -23.76 9.72 -12.96
N PHE A 321 -22.92 9.50 -11.97
CA PHE A 321 -23.26 8.94 -10.68
C PHE A 321 -22.39 9.50 -9.58
N GLN A 322 -22.78 9.31 -8.34
CA GLN A 322 -21.98 9.69 -7.19
C GLN A 322 -21.09 8.52 -6.79
N LEU A 323 -19.78 8.67 -7.01
CA LEU A 323 -18.79 7.66 -6.68
C LEU A 323 -18.49 7.71 -5.19
N HIS A 324 -18.76 6.62 -4.50
CA HIS A 324 -18.38 6.39 -3.12
C HIS A 324 -17.27 5.34 -3.02
N ALA A 325 -16.42 5.44 -1.99
CA ALA A 325 -15.42 4.42 -1.72
C ALA A 325 -15.22 4.23 -0.22
N SER A 326 -14.86 3.00 0.15
CA SER A 326 -14.51 2.60 1.52
C SER A 326 -13.24 1.75 1.53
N LEU A 327 -12.44 1.90 2.59
CA LEU A 327 -11.31 1.03 2.88
C LEU A 327 -11.80 -0.10 3.80
N LEU A 328 -11.85 -1.34 3.31
CA LEU A 328 -12.32 -2.48 4.11
C LEU A 328 -11.26 -3.05 5.04
N TRP A 329 -10.00 -3.11 4.56
CA TRP A 329 -8.88 -3.67 5.33
C TRP A 329 -7.54 -3.16 4.83
N THR A 330 -6.53 -3.38 5.66
CA THR A 330 -5.13 -3.27 5.25
C THR A 330 -4.50 -4.66 5.14
N ILE A 331 -3.51 -4.82 4.26
CA ILE A 331 -2.72 -6.04 4.05
C ILE A 331 -1.26 -5.69 4.33
N ASN A 332 -0.64 -6.36 5.31
CA ASN A 332 0.63 -5.90 5.86
C ASN A 332 1.57 -7.06 6.15
N ASP A 333 2.87 -6.82 6.03
CA ASP A 333 3.86 -7.62 6.72
C ASP A 333 3.75 -7.41 8.25
N PHE A 334 4.49 -8.19 9.04
CA PHE A 334 4.39 -8.12 10.51
C PHE A 334 4.82 -6.78 11.11
N PRO A 335 5.91 -6.11 10.62
CA PRO A 335 6.29 -4.76 11.03
C PRO A 335 5.22 -3.71 10.68
N ALA A 336 4.74 -3.66 9.45
CA ALA A 336 3.72 -2.69 9.01
C ALA A 336 2.40 -2.90 9.75
N TYR A 337 2.00 -4.15 10.01
CA TYR A 337 0.84 -4.45 10.85
C TYR A 337 0.94 -3.74 12.20
N GLY A 338 2.09 -3.84 12.89
CA GLY A 338 2.30 -3.18 14.18
C GLY A 338 2.20 -1.67 14.10
N ILE A 339 2.70 -1.08 13.03
CA ILE A 339 2.71 0.37 12.81
C ILE A 339 1.29 0.89 12.52
N LEU A 340 0.53 0.21 11.66
CA LEU A 340 -0.80 0.65 11.22
C LEU A 340 -1.90 0.33 12.23
N SER A 341 -1.86 -0.86 12.84
CA SER A 341 -2.87 -1.26 13.82
C SER A 341 -2.68 -0.60 15.19
N GLY A 342 -1.44 -0.24 15.53
CA GLY A 342 -1.06 0.20 16.86
C GLY A 342 -0.77 -0.93 17.85
N TRP A 343 -0.94 -2.21 17.46
CA TRP A 343 -0.57 -3.36 18.27
C TRP A 343 0.91 -3.69 18.10
N SER A 344 1.68 -3.78 19.18
CA SER A 344 3.09 -4.14 19.08
C SER A 344 3.26 -5.62 18.67
N THR A 345 3.84 -5.85 17.49
CA THR A 345 4.18 -7.18 16.96
C THR A 345 5.50 -7.73 17.50
N LYS A 346 5.98 -7.22 18.65
CA LYS A 346 7.22 -7.63 19.32
C LYS A 346 6.96 -8.10 20.74
N GLY A 347 7.82 -9.00 21.24
CA GLY A 347 7.79 -9.46 22.64
C GLY A 347 6.78 -10.57 22.91
N LYS A 348 6.43 -10.77 24.17
CA LYS A 348 5.63 -11.89 24.65
C LYS A 348 4.22 -11.97 24.02
N LEU A 349 3.60 -10.83 23.76
CA LEU A 349 2.21 -10.72 23.28
C LEU A 349 2.14 -10.26 21.81
N ALA A 350 3.09 -10.66 20.96
CA ALA A 350 3.21 -10.16 19.60
C ALA A 350 2.07 -10.58 18.66
N CYS A 351 1.36 -11.67 18.95
CA CYS A 351 0.32 -12.16 18.06
C CYS A 351 -0.90 -11.24 18.02
N PRO A 352 -1.23 -10.64 16.84
CA PRO A 352 -2.36 -9.72 16.73
C PRO A 352 -3.72 -10.41 16.71
N VAL A 353 -3.74 -11.73 16.57
CA VAL A 353 -4.98 -12.56 16.62
C VAL A 353 -5.24 -13.04 18.04
N CYS A 354 -4.19 -13.51 18.73
CA CYS A 354 -4.33 -14.05 20.08
C CYS A 354 -4.37 -12.96 21.16
N HIS A 355 -3.86 -11.77 20.88
CA HIS A 355 -3.73 -10.67 21.86
C HIS A 355 -3.09 -11.15 23.19
N VAL A 356 -3.79 -10.91 24.30
CA VAL A 356 -3.35 -11.33 25.64
C VAL A 356 -3.25 -12.84 25.83
N HIS A 357 -3.93 -13.61 24.98
CA HIS A 357 -3.90 -15.09 24.99
C HIS A 357 -2.74 -15.66 24.16
N THR A 358 -1.79 -14.83 23.74
CA THR A 358 -0.59 -15.30 23.01
C THR A 358 0.21 -16.25 23.89
N CYS A 359 0.37 -17.49 23.41
CA CYS A 359 1.27 -18.46 24.06
C CYS A 359 2.68 -18.23 23.55
N SER A 360 3.58 -17.82 24.40
CA SER A 360 4.98 -17.61 24.03
C SER A 360 5.93 -18.15 25.10
N SER A 361 7.11 -18.59 24.67
CA SER A 361 8.21 -19.01 25.50
C SER A 361 9.49 -18.30 25.08
N TYR A 362 10.31 -17.90 26.03
CA TYR A 362 11.60 -17.29 25.72
C TYR A 362 12.67 -18.36 25.55
N LEU A 363 13.29 -18.41 24.39
CA LEU A 363 14.39 -19.30 24.06
C LEU A 363 15.69 -18.72 24.60
N LYS A 364 16.30 -19.36 25.61
CA LYS A 364 17.45 -18.83 26.33
C LYS A 364 18.71 -18.77 25.47
N HIS A 365 18.97 -19.82 24.70
CA HIS A 365 20.15 -19.93 23.83
C HIS A 365 19.98 -19.10 22.55
N GLY A 366 18.78 -19.14 21.94
CA GLY A 366 18.42 -18.34 20.76
C GLY A 366 18.15 -16.87 21.05
N ARG A 367 17.97 -16.49 22.33
CA ARG A 367 17.66 -15.12 22.82
C ARG A 367 16.49 -14.46 22.10
N LYS A 368 15.42 -15.22 21.86
CA LYS A 368 14.22 -14.76 21.15
C LYS A 368 12.94 -15.35 21.72
N GLN A 369 11.79 -14.72 21.44
CA GLN A 369 10.49 -15.30 21.73
C GLN A 369 10.14 -16.37 20.71
N CYS A 370 9.59 -17.48 21.18
CA CYS A 370 8.97 -18.51 20.38
C CYS A 370 7.47 -18.55 20.70
N TYR A 371 6.66 -18.67 19.67
CA TYR A 371 5.19 -18.68 19.84
C TYR A 371 4.68 -20.12 19.69
N MET A 372 3.82 -20.51 20.62
CA MET A 372 3.39 -21.90 20.83
C MET A 372 1.85 -22.00 20.76
N GLY A 373 1.34 -23.22 20.90
CA GLY A 373 -0.09 -23.46 21.06
C GLY A 373 -0.91 -23.29 19.78
N HIS A 374 -0.30 -23.44 18.60
CA HIS A 374 -1.01 -23.27 17.30
C HIS A 374 -2.05 -24.36 17.06
N ARG A 375 -1.90 -25.56 17.67
CA ARG A 375 -2.87 -26.67 17.56
C ARG A 375 -4.28 -26.31 17.98
N ARG A 376 -4.44 -25.36 18.90
CA ARG A 376 -5.75 -24.90 19.37
C ARG A 376 -6.63 -24.24 18.30
N PHE A 377 -6.04 -23.88 17.15
CA PHE A 377 -6.77 -23.34 16.00
C PHE A 377 -7.28 -24.40 15.03
N LEU A 378 -6.88 -25.66 15.23
CA LEU A 378 -7.42 -26.78 14.48
C LEU A 378 -8.78 -27.18 15.06
N GLN A 379 -9.61 -27.85 14.25
CA GLN A 379 -10.87 -28.41 14.72
C GLN A 379 -10.62 -29.34 15.90
N MET A 380 -11.52 -29.34 16.90
CA MET A 380 -11.35 -30.10 18.15
C MET A 380 -11.18 -31.60 17.96
N ASN A 381 -11.70 -32.18 16.89
CA ASN A 381 -11.55 -33.59 16.54
C ASN A 381 -10.25 -33.90 15.79
N HIS A 382 -9.44 -32.89 15.44
CA HIS A 382 -8.21 -33.08 14.66
C HIS A 382 -7.20 -33.93 15.43
N PRO A 383 -6.57 -34.95 14.78
CA PRO A 383 -5.64 -35.88 15.44
C PRO A 383 -4.48 -35.21 16.18
N TYR A 384 -4.04 -34.05 15.73
CA TYR A 384 -2.93 -33.31 16.35
C TYR A 384 -3.25 -32.81 17.77
N HIS A 385 -4.50 -32.64 18.15
CA HIS A 385 -4.85 -32.33 19.54
C HIS A 385 -4.40 -33.42 20.50
N ARG A 386 -4.49 -34.69 20.08
CA ARG A 386 -4.14 -35.85 20.89
C ARG A 386 -2.69 -36.30 20.71
N ASN A 387 -2.05 -35.91 19.61
CA ASN A 387 -0.67 -36.32 19.31
C ASN A 387 0.32 -35.60 20.22
N LYS A 388 0.89 -36.33 21.18
CA LYS A 388 1.88 -35.78 22.13
C LYS A 388 3.30 -35.80 21.54
N SER A 389 3.66 -36.86 20.85
CA SER A 389 5.05 -37.17 20.44
C SER A 389 5.56 -36.18 19.38
N PHE A 390 4.71 -35.69 18.50
CA PHE A 390 5.09 -34.71 17.46
C PHE A 390 5.32 -33.30 18.01
N PHE A 391 4.85 -33.02 19.25
CA PHE A 391 4.86 -31.69 19.85
C PHE A 391 5.62 -31.72 21.20
N ASP A 392 5.07 -31.04 22.19
CA ASP A 392 5.69 -30.81 23.51
C ASP A 392 5.39 -31.92 24.56
N ASN A 393 5.02 -33.12 24.12
CA ASN A 393 4.56 -34.24 24.91
C ASN A 393 3.26 -34.04 25.69
N THR A 394 2.53 -32.95 25.38
CA THR A 394 1.22 -32.64 25.98
C THR A 394 0.08 -32.83 24.98
N LYS A 395 -1.13 -33.02 25.45
CA LYS A 395 -2.35 -32.86 24.63
C LYS A 395 -2.69 -31.38 24.55
N GLU A 396 -3.27 -30.96 23.44
CA GLU A 396 -3.82 -29.60 23.31
C GLU A 396 -5.33 -29.65 23.57
N GLU A 397 -5.76 -29.20 24.72
CA GLU A 397 -7.17 -29.19 25.13
C GLU A 397 -7.80 -27.79 25.04
N ARG A 398 -6.97 -26.78 24.82
CA ARG A 398 -7.44 -25.39 24.73
C ARG A 398 -8.12 -25.14 23.39
N ILE A 399 -9.17 -24.35 23.41
CA ILE A 399 -9.83 -23.83 22.21
C ILE A 399 -9.10 -22.58 21.71
N ALA A 400 -9.30 -22.25 20.44
CA ALA A 400 -8.81 -20.99 19.87
C ALA A 400 -9.37 -19.81 20.69
N PRO A 401 -8.57 -18.75 20.90
CA PRO A 401 -9.07 -17.52 21.51
C PRO A 401 -10.25 -16.97 20.70
N HIS A 402 -11.24 -16.47 21.35
CA HIS A 402 -12.36 -15.80 20.69
C HIS A 402 -11.83 -14.55 19.97
N ALA A 403 -12.19 -14.38 18.70
CA ALA A 403 -11.87 -13.18 17.96
C ALA A 403 -12.55 -11.97 18.63
N LEU A 404 -11.77 -10.94 18.93
CA LEU A 404 -12.32 -9.70 19.47
C LEU A 404 -13.12 -8.98 18.39
N ASN A 405 -14.33 -8.55 18.71
CA ASN A 405 -15.07 -7.64 17.86
C ASN A 405 -14.42 -6.24 17.89
N SER A 406 -14.86 -5.37 16.99
CA SER A 406 -14.24 -4.06 16.81
C SER A 406 -14.48 -3.11 17.98
N GLU A 407 -15.63 -3.23 18.65
CA GLU A 407 -15.97 -2.42 19.81
C GLU A 407 -15.11 -2.81 21.00
N ASP A 408 -14.93 -4.11 21.26
CA ASP A 408 -14.02 -4.63 22.31
C ASP A 408 -12.59 -4.13 22.10
N VAL A 409 -12.11 -4.14 20.86
CA VAL A 409 -10.77 -3.62 20.53
C VAL A 409 -10.67 -2.14 20.82
N LEU A 410 -11.66 -1.33 20.45
CA LEU A 410 -11.64 0.11 20.70
C LEU A 410 -11.66 0.43 22.19
N VAL A 411 -12.47 -0.28 22.98
CA VAL A 411 -12.51 -0.16 24.44
C VAL A 411 -11.13 -0.49 25.05
N LYS A 412 -10.51 -1.58 24.60
CA LYS A 412 -9.18 -1.99 25.07
C LYS A 412 -8.10 -0.95 24.71
N ILE A 413 -8.12 -0.42 23.48
CA ILE A 413 -7.19 0.63 23.05
C ILE A 413 -7.33 1.86 23.97
N ASN A 414 -8.54 2.36 24.15
CA ASN A 414 -8.79 3.56 24.95
C ASN A 414 -8.35 3.35 26.41
N THR A 415 -8.67 2.20 27.00
CA THR A 415 -8.26 1.86 28.37
C THR A 415 -6.74 1.77 28.50
N SER A 416 -6.06 1.17 27.53
CA SER A 416 -4.61 1.03 27.52
C SER A 416 -3.90 2.38 27.39
N LEU A 417 -4.39 3.25 26.53
CA LEU A 417 -3.82 4.58 26.31
C LEU A 417 -4.03 5.49 27.52
N GLN A 418 -5.18 5.41 28.20
CA GLN A 418 -5.45 6.13 29.44
C GLN A 418 -4.48 5.71 30.56
N ARG A 419 -4.32 4.39 30.79
CA ARG A 419 -3.35 3.87 31.77
C ARG A 419 -1.91 4.33 31.48
N SER A 420 -1.51 4.37 30.21
CA SER A 420 -0.19 4.84 29.80
C SER A 420 0.03 6.34 30.07
N ALA A 421 -1.01 7.15 30.05
CA ALA A 421 -0.97 8.56 30.40
C ALA A 421 -0.81 8.76 31.92
N ASP A 422 -1.54 7.98 32.72
CA ASP A 422 -1.50 8.02 34.18
C ASP A 422 -0.17 7.52 34.75
N ASP A 423 0.46 6.51 34.13
CA ASP A 423 1.76 5.95 34.53
C ASP A 423 2.94 6.90 34.28
N LYS A 424 2.83 7.88 33.40
CA LYS A 424 3.87 8.90 33.20
C LYS A 424 4.00 9.83 34.41
N THR A 425 2.98 9.91 35.23
CA THR A 425 2.95 10.73 36.48
C THR A 425 3.42 9.98 37.72
N ARG A 426 3.49 8.65 37.68
CA ARG A 426 3.94 7.82 38.81
C ARG A 426 5.30 7.18 38.49
N LYS A 427 6.30 7.39 39.35
CA LYS A 427 7.62 6.71 39.29
C LYS A 427 7.40 5.19 39.09
N ARG A 428 7.97 4.65 38.04
CA ARG A 428 7.91 3.23 37.62
C ARG A 428 8.03 2.26 38.80
N LYS A 429 6.92 1.79 39.35
CA LYS A 429 6.86 0.46 39.94
C LYS A 429 6.88 -0.54 38.77
N ARG A 430 7.79 -1.51 38.84
CA ARG A 430 7.79 -2.69 37.96
C ARG A 430 6.51 -3.48 38.22
N ASP A 431 5.42 -3.08 37.63
CA ASP A 431 4.22 -3.90 37.62
C ASP A 431 4.36 -4.91 36.49
N THR A 432 4.46 -6.18 36.88
CA THR A 432 4.80 -7.35 36.06
C THR A 432 3.68 -7.79 35.13
N GLU A 433 2.55 -7.10 35.08
CA GLU A 433 1.37 -7.48 34.30
C GLU A 433 0.90 -6.36 33.37
N ARG A 434 1.69 -6.10 32.31
CA ARG A 434 1.11 -5.41 31.15
C ARG A 434 0.24 -6.41 30.38
N HIS A 435 -1.07 -6.34 30.58
CA HIS A 435 -2.04 -7.22 29.96
C HIS A 435 -2.39 -6.86 28.50
N ASP A 436 -1.82 -5.79 27.94
CA ASP A 436 -2.04 -5.47 26.54
C ASP A 436 -0.82 -4.79 25.89
N ASN A 437 -0.80 -4.78 24.56
CA ASN A 437 0.37 -4.38 23.77
C ASN A 437 0.05 -3.21 22.83
N TRP A 438 -1.02 -2.46 23.09
CA TRP A 438 -1.41 -1.29 22.31
C TRP A 438 -0.45 -0.12 22.55
N LYS A 439 0.05 0.49 21.48
CA LYS A 439 0.96 1.64 21.49
C LYS A 439 0.29 2.94 21.10
N LYS A 440 -0.69 2.85 20.21
CA LYS A 440 -1.46 3.97 19.70
C LYS A 440 -2.83 3.51 19.21
N LYS A 441 -3.73 4.48 19.01
CA LYS A 441 -4.96 4.27 18.24
C LYS A 441 -4.63 4.50 16.77
N SER A 442 -4.99 3.56 15.89
CA SER A 442 -4.80 3.69 14.44
C SER A 442 -5.55 4.91 13.90
N ILE A 443 -4.96 5.63 12.95
CA ILE A 443 -5.60 6.77 12.28
C ILE A 443 -6.89 6.35 11.55
N PHE A 444 -6.97 5.11 11.10
CA PHE A 444 -8.15 4.61 10.40
C PHE A 444 -9.43 4.61 11.27
N PHE A 445 -9.30 4.70 12.60
CA PHE A 445 -10.48 4.94 13.47
C PHE A 445 -11.12 6.32 13.28
N GLU A 446 -10.52 7.19 12.47
CA GLU A 446 -11.17 8.42 12.00
C GLU A 446 -12.21 8.16 10.90
N LEU A 447 -12.16 6.99 10.24
CA LEU A 447 -13.16 6.58 9.26
C LEU A 447 -14.43 6.11 10.00
N PRO A 448 -15.63 6.66 9.67
CA PRO A 448 -16.84 6.44 10.45
C PRO A 448 -17.25 4.96 10.56
N TYR A 449 -16.91 4.17 9.55
CA TYR A 449 -17.26 2.74 9.45
C TYR A 449 -16.17 1.80 9.99
N TRP A 450 -14.95 2.26 10.25
CA TRP A 450 -13.81 1.41 10.59
C TRP A 450 -14.02 0.58 11.85
N GLN A 451 -14.68 1.15 12.86
CA GLN A 451 -14.98 0.46 14.11
C GLN A 451 -16.00 -0.69 13.95
N THR A 452 -16.67 -0.78 12.81
CA THR A 452 -17.70 -1.81 12.55
C THR A 452 -17.20 -2.94 11.65
N LEU A 453 -15.99 -2.82 11.12
CA LEU A 453 -15.42 -3.82 10.24
C LEU A 453 -15.13 -5.12 11.00
N LEU A 454 -15.55 -6.23 10.43
CA LEU A 454 -15.27 -7.55 10.97
C LEU A 454 -13.76 -7.86 10.93
N LEU A 455 -13.10 -7.41 9.87
CA LEU A 455 -11.67 -7.58 9.66
C LEU A 455 -11.06 -6.22 9.25
N ARG A 456 -10.06 -5.75 10.00
CA ARG A 456 -9.42 -4.44 9.75
C ARG A 456 -8.03 -4.53 9.19
N HIS A 457 -7.25 -5.47 9.71
CA HIS A 457 -5.85 -5.65 9.33
C HIS A 457 -5.60 -7.11 9.01
N ASN A 458 -5.06 -7.37 7.83
CA ASN A 458 -4.63 -8.69 7.37
C ASN A 458 -3.11 -8.77 7.37
N LEU A 459 -2.62 -10.00 7.51
CA LEU A 459 -1.24 -10.30 7.22
C LEU A 459 -1.07 -10.60 5.72
N ASP A 460 0.04 -10.17 5.16
CA ASP A 460 0.42 -10.50 3.78
C ASP A 460 0.80 -11.99 3.69
N VAL A 461 -0.07 -12.76 3.06
CA VAL A 461 0.10 -14.22 2.91
C VAL A 461 1.31 -14.54 2.03
N MET A 462 1.54 -13.77 0.95
CA MET A 462 2.67 -13.99 0.04
C MET A 462 4.01 -13.80 0.77
N HIS A 463 4.10 -12.77 1.60
CA HIS A 463 5.29 -12.52 2.42
C HIS A 463 5.52 -13.64 3.45
N ILE A 464 4.46 -14.16 4.06
CA ILE A 464 4.52 -15.29 5.00
C ILE A 464 4.99 -16.55 4.28
N GLU A 465 4.39 -16.89 3.14
CA GLU A 465 4.75 -18.08 2.35
C GLU A 465 6.20 -18.03 1.87
N LYS A 466 6.64 -16.88 1.36
CA LYS A 466 8.04 -16.65 1.00
C LYS A 466 8.98 -16.93 2.19
N ASN A 467 8.70 -16.34 3.35
CA ASN A 467 9.51 -16.50 4.53
C ASN A 467 9.55 -17.96 5.02
N ILE A 468 8.41 -18.66 4.98
CA ILE A 468 8.33 -20.07 5.35
C ILE A 468 9.13 -20.92 4.37
N SER A 469 8.96 -20.72 3.07
CA SER A 469 9.69 -21.45 2.03
C SER A 469 11.19 -21.24 2.14
N GLU A 470 11.65 -20.01 2.33
CA GLU A 470 13.08 -19.71 2.53
C GLU A 470 13.63 -20.36 3.79
N ILE A 471 12.87 -20.38 4.89
CA ILE A 471 13.29 -21.03 6.14
C ILE A 471 13.37 -22.55 5.98
N VAL A 472 12.37 -23.15 5.34
CA VAL A 472 12.32 -24.61 5.13
C VAL A 472 13.45 -25.05 4.21
N LEU A 473 13.58 -24.44 3.03
CA LEU A 473 14.65 -24.75 2.07
C LEU A 473 16.03 -24.48 2.67
N GLY A 474 16.21 -23.31 3.30
CA GLY A 474 17.48 -22.96 3.94
C GLY A 474 17.90 -23.93 5.05
N THR A 475 16.92 -24.52 5.76
CA THR A 475 17.19 -25.49 6.82
C THR A 475 17.42 -26.90 6.28
N LEU A 476 16.63 -27.33 5.27
CA LEU A 476 16.78 -28.65 4.66
C LEU A 476 18.11 -28.80 3.88
N LEU A 477 18.50 -27.71 3.19
CA LEU A 477 19.74 -27.69 2.40
C LEU A 477 20.95 -27.18 3.20
N ASP A 478 20.78 -26.94 4.51
CA ASP A 478 21.80 -26.39 5.40
C ASP A 478 22.55 -25.16 4.84
N ILE A 479 21.80 -24.25 4.23
CA ILE A 479 22.37 -23.03 3.62
C ILE A 479 22.89 -22.12 4.73
N GLU A 480 24.16 -21.75 4.66
CA GLU A 480 24.80 -20.86 5.62
C GLU A 480 24.05 -19.54 5.74
N GLY A 481 23.79 -19.07 6.96
CA GLY A 481 23.03 -17.87 7.28
C GLY A 481 21.50 -17.99 7.12
N LYS A 482 20.98 -19.01 6.41
CA LYS A 482 19.55 -19.27 6.23
C LYS A 482 19.04 -20.44 7.07
N THR A 483 19.86 -21.43 7.35
CA THR A 483 19.49 -22.58 8.19
C THR A 483 19.03 -22.15 9.58
N LYS A 484 17.97 -22.77 10.08
CA LYS A 484 17.49 -22.60 11.47
C LYS A 484 17.96 -23.74 12.38
N ASP A 485 18.59 -24.76 11.83
CA ASP A 485 19.20 -25.84 12.60
C ASP A 485 20.60 -25.46 13.06
N THR A 486 20.66 -24.81 14.19
CA THR A 486 21.91 -24.35 14.83
C THR A 486 22.11 -25.01 16.19
N LEU A 487 23.34 -25.02 16.69
CA LEU A 487 23.63 -25.56 18.04
C LEU A 487 22.73 -24.85 19.10
N LYS A 488 22.51 -23.54 18.97
CA LYS A 488 21.64 -22.78 19.89
C LYS A 488 20.19 -23.27 19.84
N SER A 489 19.65 -23.51 18.63
CA SER A 489 18.28 -24.05 18.50
C SER A 489 18.16 -25.46 19.05
N ARG A 490 19.17 -26.32 18.86
CA ARG A 490 19.17 -27.66 19.42
C ARG A 490 19.29 -27.67 20.95
N LEU A 491 20.04 -26.75 21.54
CA LEU A 491 20.09 -26.55 23.01
C LEU A 491 18.75 -26.06 23.56
N ASP A 492 18.05 -25.14 22.86
CA ASP A 492 16.71 -24.73 23.25
C ASP A 492 15.70 -25.88 23.18
N LEU A 493 15.78 -26.77 22.15
CA LEU A 493 14.96 -27.98 22.07
C LEU A 493 15.24 -28.94 23.25
N GLN A 494 16.50 -29.08 23.66
CA GLN A 494 16.89 -29.90 24.81
C GLN A 494 16.30 -29.31 26.11
N GLU A 495 16.35 -27.99 26.31
CA GLU A 495 15.78 -27.34 27.49
C GLU A 495 14.26 -27.51 27.55
N MET A 496 13.59 -27.36 26.42
CA MET A 496 12.14 -27.59 26.29
C MET A 496 11.75 -29.09 26.36
N LYS A 497 12.73 -30.01 26.36
CA LYS A 497 12.52 -31.47 26.38
C LYS A 497 11.69 -31.99 25.21
N ILE A 498 11.77 -31.34 24.04
CA ILE A 498 11.10 -31.76 22.81
C ILE A 498 12.09 -32.19 21.75
N LYS A 499 11.65 -33.03 20.78
CA LYS A 499 12.45 -33.51 19.66
C LYS A 499 13.81 -34.06 20.12
N LYS A 500 13.81 -35.05 21.01
CA LYS A 500 15.01 -35.64 21.64
C LYS A 500 16.07 -36.10 20.63
N SER A 501 15.68 -36.53 19.44
CA SER A 501 16.57 -36.92 18.37
C SER A 501 17.47 -35.82 17.84
N LEU A 502 17.08 -34.53 18.06
CA LEU A 502 17.81 -33.34 17.64
C LEU A 502 18.67 -32.73 18.77
N HIS A 503 18.70 -33.35 19.96
CA HIS A 503 19.51 -32.83 21.05
C HIS A 503 21.00 -32.97 20.73
N PRO A 504 21.84 -32.00 21.13
CA PRO A 504 23.28 -32.09 20.91
C PRO A 504 23.88 -33.32 21.62
N ILE A 505 24.69 -34.09 20.93
CA ILE A 505 25.44 -35.20 21.50
C ILE A 505 26.85 -34.69 21.83
N LYS A 506 27.27 -34.78 23.09
CA LYS A 506 28.67 -34.56 23.43
C LYS A 506 29.49 -35.72 22.87
N LYS A 507 30.27 -35.47 21.84
CA LYS A 507 31.35 -36.38 21.48
C LYS A 507 32.43 -36.22 22.55
N TRP A 508 32.64 -37.24 23.34
CA TRP A 508 33.86 -37.39 24.14
C TRP A 508 35.01 -37.54 23.14
N GLY A 509 35.91 -36.59 23.10
CA GLY A 509 37.16 -36.66 22.35
C GLY A 509 38.14 -37.65 23.03
#